data_0c3f0784509feb0590f802947e8a14be
#
_entry.id   0c3f0784509feb0590f802947e8a14be
#
_cell.length_a   1.000
_cell.length_b   1.000
_cell.length_c   1.000
_cell.angle_alpha   90.00
_cell.angle_beta   90.00
_cell.angle_gamma   90.00
#
_symmetry.space_group_name_H-M   'P 1'
#
loop_
_entity.id
_entity.type
_entity.pdbx_description
1 polymer ?
#
loop_
_entity_poly.entity_id
_entity_poly.type
_entity_poly.pdbx_seq_one_letter_code
_entity_poly.pdbx_strand_id
1 'polypeptide(L)'
;MDKYFYNEASAQKLGWEPSWFGCSRFNDDLIEAIVEYQKSKGLTADGLCGPGTYRRIYTDRQETIHKFKPNTKNNTDSFIVYNSEYFDIDWPKVKLWFEGDGFKQRKGFKRVFEKREPNFFVCHWDVCLSSESCFNVLQNRGLSVHFLIDNDGTIYQTMDINDVAYHAGSRTWNNNSIGVEISNAYYPKHQGWYKRNVGEERPLITDAVVHGKRLKPFTGFY
;
A
#
# COMPACT_ATOMS: atom_id res chain seq x y z
N MET A 1 14.99 12.75 20.87
CA MET A 1 15.36 12.09 19.59
C MET A 1 15.86 13.18 18.67
N ASP A 2 17.05 13.01 18.12
CA ASP A 2 17.60 13.92 17.11
C ASP A 2 16.82 13.79 15.80
N LYS A 3 16.11 14.85 15.41
CA LYS A 3 15.24 14.86 14.23
C LYS A 3 16.02 14.83 12.91
N TYR A 4 17.24 15.39 12.88
CA TYR A 4 18.09 15.36 11.70
C TYR A 4 18.52 13.93 11.41
N PHE A 5 19.14 13.30 12.40
CA PHE A 5 19.57 11.89 12.30
C PHE A 5 18.42 10.97 11.92
N TYR A 6 17.23 11.14 12.56
CA TYR A 6 16.06 10.35 12.21
C TYR A 6 15.64 10.53 10.75
N ASN A 7 15.54 11.78 10.29
CA ASN A 7 15.09 12.06 8.93
C ASN A 7 16.09 11.59 7.88
N GLU A 8 17.39 11.72 8.11
CA GLU A 8 18.45 11.17 7.24
C GLU A 8 18.34 9.63 7.16
N ALA A 9 18.25 8.96 8.30
CA ALA A 9 18.10 7.49 8.35
C ALA A 9 16.80 7.02 7.68
N SER A 10 15.70 7.75 7.88
CA SER A 10 14.42 7.47 7.23
C SER A 10 14.51 7.68 5.72
N ALA A 11 15.14 8.75 5.26
CA ALA A 11 15.35 9.03 3.84
C ALA A 11 16.15 7.92 3.16
N GLN A 12 17.24 7.53 3.77
CA GLN A 12 18.07 6.43 3.28
C GLN A 12 17.31 5.10 3.21
N LYS A 13 16.52 4.80 4.24
CA LYS A 13 15.74 3.56 4.33
C LYS A 13 14.56 3.52 3.36
N LEU A 14 13.82 4.62 3.24
CA LEU A 14 12.54 4.68 2.52
C LEU A 14 12.68 5.25 1.09
N GLY A 15 13.83 5.85 0.75
CA GLY A 15 14.09 6.38 -0.58
C GLY A 15 13.40 7.72 -0.85
N TRP A 16 13.32 8.60 0.15
CA TRP A 16 12.82 9.97 -0.03
C TRP A 16 13.95 11.00 0.10
N GLU A 17 13.72 12.21 -0.36
CA GLU A 17 14.69 13.29 -0.37
C GLU A 17 14.10 14.59 0.18
N PRO A 18 14.92 15.52 0.74
CA PRO A 18 14.45 16.81 1.21
C PRO A 18 13.67 17.60 0.15
N SER A 19 14.00 17.42 -1.12
CA SER A 19 13.31 18.03 -2.26
C SER A 19 11.81 17.70 -2.33
N TRP A 20 11.39 16.60 -1.71
CA TRP A 20 9.97 16.24 -1.63
C TRP A 20 9.15 17.20 -0.78
N PHE A 21 9.82 17.90 0.13
CA PHE A 21 9.25 18.94 0.98
C PHE A 21 9.68 20.37 0.57
N GLY A 22 10.26 20.51 -0.64
CA GLY A 22 10.73 21.79 -1.16
C GLY A 22 12.07 22.27 -0.56
N CYS A 23 12.79 21.40 0.14
CA CYS A 23 14.08 21.72 0.78
C CYS A 23 15.25 21.08 0.02
N SER A 24 16.47 21.61 0.20
CA SER A 24 17.66 21.08 -0.48
C SER A 24 18.55 20.21 0.42
N ARG A 25 18.36 20.24 1.73
CA ARG A 25 19.21 19.57 2.72
C ARG A 25 18.45 19.26 4.01
N PHE A 26 19.07 18.43 4.86
CA PHE A 26 18.55 18.10 6.19
C PHE A 26 18.96 19.22 7.17
N ASN A 27 18.02 20.13 7.44
CA ASN A 27 18.20 21.29 8.32
C ASN A 27 16.86 21.65 8.99
N ASP A 28 16.83 22.76 9.74
CA ASP A 28 15.63 23.24 10.42
C ASP A 28 14.49 23.50 9.46
N ASP A 29 14.76 24.11 8.30
CA ASP A 29 13.74 24.39 7.28
C ASP A 29 13.02 23.12 6.83
N LEU A 30 13.76 21.99 6.70
CA LEU A 30 13.16 20.69 6.35
C LEU A 30 12.25 20.18 7.48
N ILE A 31 12.66 20.31 8.74
CA ILE A 31 11.85 19.90 9.89
C ILE A 31 10.54 20.69 9.91
N GLU A 32 10.62 22.00 9.72
CA GLU A 32 9.44 22.87 9.64
C GLU A 32 8.54 22.52 8.46
N ALA A 33 9.09 22.28 7.28
CA ALA A 33 8.35 21.86 6.10
C ALA A 33 7.64 20.53 6.31
N ILE A 34 8.27 19.56 6.99
CA ILE A 34 7.64 18.28 7.36
C ILE A 34 6.48 18.53 8.33
N VAL A 35 6.67 19.38 9.36
CA VAL A 35 5.60 19.74 10.32
C VAL A 35 4.39 20.34 9.60
N GLU A 36 4.61 21.30 8.72
CA GLU A 36 3.54 21.95 7.95
C GLU A 36 2.82 20.94 7.04
N TYR A 37 3.59 20.09 6.36
CA TYR A 37 3.02 19.00 5.57
C TYR A 37 2.16 18.07 6.42
N GLN A 38 2.66 17.62 7.58
CA GLN A 38 1.93 16.75 8.50
C GLN A 38 0.62 17.38 8.98
N LYS A 39 0.63 18.66 9.37
CA LYS A 39 -0.57 19.42 9.72
C LYS A 39 -1.58 19.43 8.59
N SER A 40 -1.14 19.69 7.36
CA SER A 40 -2.00 19.72 6.18
C SER A 40 -2.66 18.37 5.86
N LYS A 41 -2.09 17.26 6.38
CA LYS A 41 -2.59 15.89 6.18
C LYS A 41 -3.31 15.32 7.41
N GLY A 42 -3.44 16.09 8.49
CA GLY A 42 -4.02 15.60 9.74
C GLY A 42 -3.17 14.53 10.43
N LEU A 43 -1.86 14.53 10.18
CA LEU A 43 -0.90 13.65 10.84
C LEU A 43 -0.37 14.29 12.12
N THR A 44 0.26 13.49 12.99
CA THR A 44 1.03 14.02 14.12
C THR A 44 2.16 14.89 13.59
N ALA A 45 2.14 16.19 13.94
CA ALA A 45 3.07 17.19 13.43
C ALA A 45 4.35 17.22 14.27
N ASP A 46 5.13 16.15 14.22
CA ASP A 46 6.36 15.95 15.00
C ASP A 46 7.66 16.33 14.25
N GLY A 47 7.56 16.59 12.94
CA GLY A 47 8.70 16.91 12.09
C GLY A 47 9.53 15.67 11.69
N LEU A 48 9.00 14.47 11.89
CA LEU A 48 9.67 13.22 11.55
C LEU A 48 9.01 12.59 10.30
N CYS A 49 9.75 12.43 9.22
CA CYS A 49 9.25 11.71 8.04
C CYS A 49 9.32 10.20 8.26
N GLY A 50 8.49 9.71 9.18
CA GLY A 50 8.30 8.29 9.41
C GLY A 50 7.44 7.62 8.32
N PRO A 51 7.13 6.30 8.47
CA PRO A 51 6.39 5.52 7.45
C PRO A 51 5.03 6.11 7.07
N GLY A 52 4.32 6.73 8.03
CA GLY A 52 3.03 7.39 7.77
C GLY A 52 3.19 8.63 6.90
N THR A 53 4.10 9.55 7.26
CA THR A 53 4.41 10.76 6.49
C THR A 53 4.97 10.40 5.12
N TYR A 54 5.90 9.44 5.06
CA TYR A 54 6.46 8.93 3.80
C TYR A 54 5.37 8.46 2.83
N ARG A 55 4.46 7.59 3.29
CA ARG A 55 3.39 7.09 2.43
C ARG A 55 2.53 8.21 1.85
N ARG A 56 2.22 9.22 2.64
CA ARG A 56 1.43 10.37 2.20
C ARG A 56 2.14 11.21 1.14
N ILE A 57 3.38 11.61 1.42
CA ILE A 57 4.13 12.43 0.46
C ILE A 57 4.46 11.63 -0.81
N TYR A 58 4.71 10.33 -0.71
CA TYR A 58 4.89 9.45 -1.87
C TYR A 58 3.66 9.47 -2.75
N THR A 59 2.46 9.24 -2.19
CA THR A 59 1.20 9.25 -2.94
C THR A 59 0.93 10.63 -3.58
N ASP A 60 1.18 11.71 -2.85
CA ASP A 60 1.03 13.07 -3.39
C ASP A 60 1.93 13.34 -4.60
N ARG A 61 3.14 12.84 -4.58
CA ARG A 61 4.07 12.95 -5.71
C ARG A 61 3.65 12.08 -6.88
N GLN A 62 3.16 10.87 -6.61
CA GLN A 62 2.66 9.97 -7.65
C GLN A 62 1.48 10.58 -8.43
N GLU A 63 0.68 11.44 -7.83
CA GLU A 63 -0.44 12.10 -8.52
C GLU A 63 -0.02 12.86 -9.78
N THR A 64 1.20 13.41 -9.81
CA THR A 64 1.72 14.18 -10.94
C THR A 64 2.44 13.34 -11.99
N ILE A 65 3.02 12.21 -11.60
CA ILE A 65 3.88 11.40 -12.46
C ILE A 65 3.30 10.04 -12.82
N HIS A 66 2.45 9.48 -11.97
CA HIS A 66 1.88 8.16 -12.17
C HIS A 66 0.68 8.20 -13.12
N LYS A 67 0.70 7.31 -14.12
CA LYS A 67 -0.43 7.05 -15.01
C LYS A 67 -0.87 5.61 -14.80
N PHE A 68 -2.12 5.43 -14.43
CA PHE A 68 -2.70 4.10 -14.33
C PHE A 68 -2.74 3.44 -15.70
N LYS A 69 -2.32 2.19 -15.76
CA LYS A 69 -2.36 1.36 -16.96
C LYS A 69 -3.29 0.19 -16.68
N PRO A 70 -4.55 0.25 -17.11
CA PRO A 70 -5.48 -0.85 -16.88
C PRO A 70 -5.02 -2.12 -17.59
N ASN A 71 -5.23 -3.25 -16.94
CA ASN A 71 -5.06 -4.54 -17.57
C ASN A 71 -6.23 -4.79 -18.54
N THR A 72 -5.95 -4.78 -19.82
CA THR A 72 -6.95 -4.99 -20.90
C THR A 72 -7.11 -6.45 -21.28
N LYS A 73 -6.28 -7.34 -20.73
CA LYS A 73 -6.32 -8.77 -21.03
C LYS A 73 -7.10 -9.50 -19.92
N ASN A 74 -8.10 -10.26 -20.35
CA ASN A 74 -8.72 -11.25 -19.48
C ASN A 74 -7.99 -12.58 -19.63
N ASN A 75 -7.82 -13.30 -18.54
CA ASN A 75 -7.33 -14.67 -18.57
C ASN A 75 -8.47 -15.60 -19.07
N THR A 76 -8.13 -16.64 -19.82
CA THR A 76 -9.06 -17.71 -20.15
C THR A 76 -9.32 -18.58 -18.93
N ASP A 77 -8.25 -18.85 -18.15
CA ASP A 77 -8.30 -19.58 -16.90
C ASP A 77 -7.56 -18.75 -15.85
N SER A 78 -8.20 -18.53 -14.72
CA SER A 78 -7.64 -17.76 -13.61
C SER A 78 -7.51 -18.61 -12.37
N PHE A 79 -6.38 -18.51 -11.72
CA PHE A 79 -6.10 -19.24 -10.50
C PHE A 79 -5.25 -18.42 -9.53
N ILE A 80 -5.32 -18.81 -8.28
CA ILE A 80 -4.45 -18.37 -7.20
C ILE A 80 -3.58 -19.53 -6.73
N VAL A 81 -2.50 -19.22 -6.05
CA VAL A 81 -1.53 -20.22 -5.58
C VAL A 81 -1.55 -20.30 -4.06
N TYR A 82 -1.76 -21.50 -3.53
CA TYR A 82 -1.67 -21.81 -2.13
C TYR A 82 -0.94 -23.13 -1.91
N ASN A 83 0.09 -23.12 -1.09
CA ASN A 83 0.95 -24.26 -0.80
C ASN A 83 1.50 -24.92 -2.07
N SER A 84 1.90 -24.09 -3.06
CA SER A 84 2.39 -24.50 -4.38
C SER A 84 1.36 -25.21 -5.26
N GLU A 85 0.11 -25.24 -4.88
CA GLU A 85 -1.01 -25.76 -5.66
C GLU A 85 -1.82 -24.62 -6.28
N TYR A 86 -2.45 -24.88 -7.43
CA TYR A 86 -3.28 -23.93 -8.17
C TYR A 86 -4.74 -24.17 -7.84
N PHE A 87 -5.46 -23.07 -7.54
CA PHE A 87 -6.89 -23.09 -7.26
C PHE A 87 -7.60 -22.16 -8.23
N ASP A 88 -8.51 -22.70 -9.01
CA ASP A 88 -9.30 -21.93 -9.96
C ASP A 88 -10.18 -20.90 -9.24
N ILE A 89 -10.29 -19.71 -9.83
CA ILE A 89 -11.20 -18.67 -9.36
C ILE A 89 -11.96 -18.07 -10.54
N ASP A 90 -13.23 -17.78 -10.31
CA ASP A 90 -14.07 -17.12 -11.32
C ASP A 90 -13.83 -15.59 -11.32
N TRP A 91 -12.63 -15.20 -11.79
CA TRP A 91 -12.26 -13.79 -11.97
C TRP A 91 -11.29 -13.63 -13.13
N PRO A 92 -11.61 -12.81 -14.16
CA PRO A 92 -10.86 -12.83 -15.41
C PRO A 92 -9.52 -12.08 -15.38
N LYS A 93 -9.23 -11.35 -14.31
CA LYS A 93 -8.04 -10.48 -14.23
C LYS A 93 -7.17 -10.85 -13.02
N VAL A 94 -6.37 -11.90 -13.15
CA VAL A 94 -5.40 -12.32 -12.12
C VAL A 94 -4.00 -12.27 -12.69
N LYS A 95 -3.06 -11.79 -11.89
CA LYS A 95 -1.62 -11.73 -12.18
C LYS A 95 -0.84 -12.37 -11.03
N LEU A 96 -0.03 -13.36 -11.35
CA LEU A 96 0.81 -14.04 -10.38
C LEU A 96 2.21 -13.43 -10.34
N TRP A 97 2.87 -13.50 -9.20
CA TRP A 97 4.20 -12.90 -8.96
C TRP A 97 5.33 -13.40 -9.86
N PHE A 98 5.15 -14.54 -10.51
CA PHE A 98 6.13 -15.12 -11.42
C PHE A 98 5.84 -14.81 -12.90
N GLU A 99 4.72 -14.14 -13.20
CA GLU A 99 4.43 -13.65 -14.55
C GLU A 99 5.21 -12.38 -14.85
N GLY A 100 5.38 -12.06 -16.14
CA GLY A 100 6.23 -10.94 -16.57
C GLY A 100 5.78 -9.56 -16.11
N ASP A 101 4.47 -9.40 -15.87
CA ASP A 101 3.84 -8.17 -15.34
C ASP A 101 3.30 -8.34 -13.91
N GLY A 102 3.67 -9.42 -13.24
CA GLY A 102 3.33 -9.69 -11.85
C GLY A 102 4.25 -8.99 -10.85
N PHE A 103 3.76 -8.78 -9.64
CA PHE A 103 4.49 -8.13 -8.55
C PHE A 103 5.11 -9.16 -7.63
N LYS A 104 6.40 -9.43 -7.80
CA LYS A 104 7.13 -10.40 -6.98
C LYS A 104 7.62 -9.80 -5.67
N GLN A 105 7.09 -10.27 -4.56
CA GLN A 105 7.58 -9.90 -3.23
C GLN A 105 9.04 -10.31 -3.04
N ARG A 106 9.88 -9.37 -2.58
CA ARG A 106 11.33 -9.57 -2.42
C ARG A 106 11.79 -9.57 -0.96
N LYS A 107 11.11 -8.84 -0.09
CA LYS A 107 11.43 -8.70 1.33
C LYS A 107 10.17 -8.44 2.16
N GLY A 108 10.26 -8.58 3.48
CA GLY A 108 9.13 -8.32 4.37
C GLY A 108 8.11 -9.46 4.39
N PHE A 109 8.56 -10.70 4.22
CA PHE A 109 7.74 -11.89 4.35
C PHE A 109 8.58 -13.08 4.87
N LYS A 110 7.93 -14.12 5.33
CA LYS A 110 8.59 -15.35 5.75
C LYS A 110 8.06 -16.52 4.90
N ARG A 111 8.98 -17.18 4.20
CA ARG A 111 8.67 -18.43 3.51
C ARG A 111 8.37 -19.54 4.51
N VAL A 112 7.32 -20.32 4.25
CA VAL A 112 6.88 -21.43 5.08
C VAL A 112 6.84 -22.70 4.23
N PHE A 113 7.48 -23.77 4.71
CA PHE A 113 7.55 -25.06 4.01
C PHE A 113 6.46 -26.04 4.44
N GLU A 114 5.96 -25.87 5.66
CA GLU A 114 4.81 -26.64 6.15
C GLU A 114 3.51 -25.93 5.76
N LYS A 115 2.45 -26.69 5.51
CA LYS A 115 1.15 -26.12 5.15
C LYS A 115 0.63 -25.25 6.28
N ARG A 116 0.37 -23.99 5.98
CA ARG A 116 -0.23 -23.00 6.88
C ARG A 116 -1.74 -22.92 6.62
N GLU A 117 -2.53 -22.83 7.65
CA GLU A 117 -3.99 -22.68 7.55
C GLU A 117 -4.41 -21.29 8.10
N PRO A 118 -4.44 -20.25 7.25
CA PRO A 118 -4.87 -18.93 7.69
C PRO A 118 -6.38 -18.93 7.97
N ASN A 119 -6.75 -18.41 9.15
CA ASN A 119 -8.15 -18.37 9.62
C ASN A 119 -8.81 -17.01 9.38
N PHE A 120 -8.05 -16.01 8.98
CA PHE A 120 -8.51 -14.64 8.83
C PHE A 120 -8.17 -14.08 7.46
N PHE A 121 -9.04 -13.21 6.99
CA PHE A 121 -8.83 -12.39 5.82
C PHE A 121 -8.80 -10.92 6.27
N VAL A 122 -7.66 -10.23 6.06
CA VAL A 122 -7.47 -8.86 6.51
C VAL A 122 -7.40 -7.94 5.29
N CYS A 123 -8.43 -7.12 5.14
CA CYS A 123 -8.50 -6.09 4.10
C CYS A 123 -7.92 -4.78 4.60
N HIS A 124 -7.01 -4.21 3.80
CA HIS A 124 -6.46 -2.88 4.01
C HIS A 124 -6.89 -1.94 2.88
N TRP A 125 -7.00 -0.66 3.19
CA TRP A 125 -6.98 0.41 2.21
C TRP A 125 -5.53 0.83 2.00
N ASP A 126 -5.05 0.72 0.79
CA ASP A 126 -3.63 0.92 0.48
C ASP A 126 -3.16 2.38 0.56
N VAL A 127 -4.11 3.32 0.52
CA VAL A 127 -3.85 4.77 0.53
C VAL A 127 -2.92 5.21 -0.61
N CYS A 128 -2.84 4.41 -1.65
CA CYS A 128 -2.06 4.65 -2.85
C CYS A 128 -3.00 4.82 -4.06
N LEU A 129 -2.45 5.31 -5.16
CA LEU A 129 -3.22 5.56 -6.38
C LEU A 129 -3.47 4.29 -7.20
N SER A 130 -2.61 3.27 -7.02
CA SER A 130 -2.70 1.99 -7.74
C SER A 130 -1.97 0.90 -6.97
N SER A 131 -2.22 -0.36 -7.33
CA SER A 131 -1.52 -1.51 -6.78
C SER A 131 0.00 -1.46 -7.02
N GLU A 132 0.46 -0.92 -8.14
CA GLU A 132 1.89 -0.72 -8.39
C GLU A 132 2.51 0.26 -7.39
N SER A 133 1.84 1.40 -7.15
CA SER A 133 2.26 2.37 -6.15
C SER A 133 2.30 1.76 -4.75
N CYS A 134 1.27 1.00 -4.38
CA CYS A 134 1.19 0.32 -3.09
C CYS A 134 2.32 -0.71 -2.93
N PHE A 135 2.53 -1.55 -3.93
CA PHE A 135 3.60 -2.55 -3.91
C PHE A 135 4.98 -1.91 -3.67
N ASN A 136 5.28 -0.80 -4.36
CA ASN A 136 6.54 -0.08 -4.18
C ASN A 136 6.70 0.48 -2.76
N VAL A 137 5.63 1.06 -2.20
CA VAL A 137 5.61 1.55 -0.80
C VAL A 137 5.84 0.39 0.18
N LEU A 138 5.16 -0.75 -0.01
CA LEU A 138 5.34 -1.92 0.85
C LEU A 138 6.77 -2.45 0.78
N GLN A 139 7.34 -2.57 -0.43
CA GLN A 139 8.72 -2.99 -0.62
C GLN A 139 9.70 -2.06 0.12
N ASN A 140 9.56 -0.74 -0.01
CA ASN A 140 10.43 0.22 0.66
C ASN A 140 10.33 0.15 2.19
N ARG A 141 9.14 -0.18 2.70
CA ARG A 141 8.87 -0.34 4.15
C ARG A 141 9.29 -1.72 4.70
N GLY A 142 9.60 -2.70 3.84
CA GLY A 142 9.82 -4.09 4.24
C GLY A 142 8.55 -4.78 4.74
N LEU A 143 7.40 -4.44 4.12
CA LEU A 143 6.09 -5.02 4.36
C LEU A 143 5.62 -5.78 3.12
N SER A 144 4.57 -6.58 3.29
CA SER A 144 3.98 -7.37 2.22
C SER A 144 2.50 -7.65 2.47
N VAL A 145 1.78 -8.00 1.41
CA VAL A 145 0.46 -8.62 1.45
C VAL A 145 0.43 -9.76 0.45
N HIS A 146 -0.53 -10.67 0.56
CA HIS A 146 -0.69 -11.75 -0.41
C HIS A 146 -1.30 -11.23 -1.71
N PHE A 147 -2.24 -10.29 -1.61
CA PHE A 147 -2.98 -9.77 -2.75
C PHE A 147 -3.03 -8.25 -2.75
N LEU A 148 -3.00 -7.70 -3.96
CA LEU A 148 -3.31 -6.31 -4.25
C LEU A 148 -4.46 -6.30 -5.26
N ILE A 149 -5.51 -5.51 -4.99
CA ILE A 149 -6.63 -5.34 -5.92
C ILE A 149 -6.55 -3.94 -6.51
N ASP A 150 -6.34 -3.86 -7.81
CA ASP A 150 -6.16 -2.60 -8.52
C ASP A 150 -7.48 -1.93 -8.95
N ASN A 151 -7.37 -0.74 -9.47
CA ASN A 151 -8.48 0.13 -9.85
C ASN A 151 -9.43 -0.48 -10.91
N ASP A 152 -8.93 -1.37 -11.74
CA ASP A 152 -9.70 -2.06 -12.80
C ASP A 152 -10.14 -3.47 -12.39
N GLY A 153 -10.02 -3.80 -11.11
CA GLY A 153 -10.32 -5.12 -10.56
C GLY A 153 -9.24 -6.17 -10.80
N THR A 154 -8.07 -5.82 -11.32
CA THR A 154 -6.96 -6.77 -11.45
C THR A 154 -6.49 -7.20 -10.07
N ILE A 155 -6.44 -8.50 -9.83
CA ILE A 155 -5.90 -9.11 -8.63
C ILE A 155 -4.44 -9.48 -8.89
N TYR A 156 -3.53 -8.87 -8.16
CA TYR A 156 -2.12 -9.26 -8.14
C TYR A 156 -1.86 -10.14 -6.93
N GLN A 157 -1.51 -11.39 -7.14
CA GLN A 157 -0.96 -12.24 -6.08
C GLN A 157 0.55 -12.05 -6.04
N THR A 158 1.11 -11.63 -4.91
CA THR A 158 2.52 -11.23 -4.78
C THR A 158 3.43 -12.33 -4.27
N MET A 159 2.85 -13.38 -3.66
CA MET A 159 3.51 -14.55 -3.10
C MET A 159 2.51 -15.69 -2.91
N ASP A 160 3.00 -16.89 -2.62
CA ASP A 160 2.16 -18.01 -2.21
C ASP A 160 1.37 -17.67 -0.93
N ILE A 161 0.09 -18.03 -0.86
CA ILE A 161 -0.73 -17.83 0.35
C ILE A 161 -0.13 -18.57 1.54
N ASN A 162 0.62 -19.66 1.30
CA ASN A 162 1.31 -20.40 2.35
C ASN A 162 2.42 -19.61 3.03
N ASP A 163 3.01 -18.64 2.36
CA ASP A 163 4.02 -17.75 2.97
C ASP A 163 3.35 -16.78 3.97
N VAL A 164 4.11 -16.27 4.92
CA VAL A 164 3.60 -15.29 5.89
C VAL A 164 3.90 -13.89 5.41
N ALA A 165 2.89 -13.14 5.08
CA ALA A 165 2.99 -11.72 4.77
C ALA A 165 3.09 -10.86 6.04
N TYR A 166 3.82 -9.75 5.98
CA TYR A 166 3.98 -8.79 7.08
C TYR A 166 3.11 -7.57 6.85
N HIS A 167 1.85 -7.61 7.28
CA HIS A 167 0.85 -6.57 7.03
C HIS A 167 0.01 -6.14 8.24
N ALA A 168 -0.08 -6.98 9.28
CA ALA A 168 -1.05 -6.80 10.35
C ALA A 168 -0.45 -6.33 11.68
N GLY A 169 0.80 -5.86 11.69
CA GLY A 169 1.48 -5.26 12.84
C GLY A 169 1.79 -6.21 13.99
N SER A 170 1.37 -7.48 13.93
CA SER A 170 1.68 -8.49 14.95
C SER A 170 2.01 -9.83 14.32
N ARG A 171 2.90 -10.59 14.99
CA ARG A 171 3.29 -11.93 14.55
C ARG A 171 2.10 -12.89 14.51
N THR A 172 1.21 -12.80 15.50
CA THR A 172 0.02 -13.65 15.58
C THR A 172 -0.90 -13.41 14.40
N TRP A 173 -1.24 -12.15 14.12
CA TRP A 173 -2.09 -11.81 12.99
C TRP A 173 -1.45 -12.17 11.66
N ASN A 174 -0.17 -11.85 11.44
CA ASN A 174 0.54 -12.19 10.21
C ASN A 174 0.55 -13.70 9.95
N ASN A 175 0.76 -14.51 10.98
CA ASN A 175 0.81 -15.97 10.83
C ASN A 175 -0.56 -16.59 10.50
N ASN A 176 -1.66 -15.97 10.93
CA ASN A 176 -3.00 -16.55 10.85
C ASN A 176 -3.90 -15.89 9.80
N SER A 177 -3.38 -14.97 9.00
CA SER A 177 -4.20 -14.23 8.04
C SER A 177 -3.66 -14.23 6.62
N ILE A 178 -4.59 -13.97 5.69
CA ILE A 178 -4.32 -13.55 4.32
C ILE A 178 -4.50 -12.05 4.28
N GLY A 179 -3.47 -11.29 3.88
CA GLY A 179 -3.51 -9.84 3.74
C GLY A 179 -3.85 -9.41 2.33
N VAL A 180 -4.73 -8.42 2.20
CA VAL A 180 -5.15 -7.83 0.93
C VAL A 180 -5.13 -6.31 1.06
N GLU A 181 -4.53 -5.63 0.09
CA GLU A 181 -4.63 -4.18 -0.08
C GLU A 181 -5.55 -3.85 -1.25
N ILE A 182 -6.49 -2.92 -1.04
CA ILE A 182 -7.42 -2.45 -2.06
C ILE A 182 -7.01 -1.03 -2.46
N SER A 183 -6.77 -0.82 -3.74
CA SER A 183 -6.36 0.48 -4.28
C SER A 183 -7.39 1.55 -4.06
N ASN A 184 -7.12 2.45 -3.10
CA ASN A 184 -7.92 3.64 -2.85
C ASN A 184 -7.16 4.67 -2.02
N ALA A 185 -6.71 5.75 -2.64
CA ALA A 185 -6.06 6.85 -1.94
C ALA A 185 -7.02 7.75 -1.14
N TYR A 186 -8.29 7.47 -1.15
CA TYR A 186 -9.47 8.03 -0.46
C TYR A 186 -9.51 9.55 -0.15
N TYR A 187 -8.46 10.30 -0.39
CA TYR A 187 -8.46 11.74 -0.16
C TYR A 187 -9.20 12.48 -1.26
N PRO A 188 -10.02 13.50 -0.93
CA PRO A 188 -10.75 14.29 -1.91
C PRO A 188 -9.87 14.87 -3.01
N LYS A 189 -8.64 15.27 -2.69
CA LYS A 189 -7.70 15.84 -3.66
C LYS A 189 -7.32 14.88 -4.78
N HIS A 190 -7.37 13.56 -4.56
CA HIS A 190 -7.01 12.57 -5.58
C HIS A 190 -8.18 12.21 -6.52
N GLN A 191 -9.39 12.70 -6.28
CA GLN A 191 -10.54 12.39 -7.13
C GLN A 191 -10.32 12.83 -8.58
N GLY A 192 -9.67 13.97 -8.79
CA GLY A 192 -9.31 14.42 -10.14
C GLY A 192 -8.35 13.48 -10.86
N TRP A 193 -7.44 12.83 -10.14
CA TRP A 193 -6.56 11.81 -10.71
C TRP A 193 -7.35 10.56 -11.12
N TYR A 194 -8.22 10.05 -10.24
CA TYR A 194 -9.05 8.88 -10.54
C TYR A 194 -9.95 9.12 -11.75
N LYS A 195 -10.63 10.27 -11.80
CA LYS A 195 -11.48 10.63 -12.94
C LYS A 195 -10.71 10.65 -14.27
N ARG A 196 -9.48 11.18 -14.27
CA ARG A 196 -8.64 11.23 -15.48
C ARG A 196 -8.02 9.89 -15.88
N ASN A 197 -7.69 9.03 -14.92
CA ASN A 197 -6.91 7.81 -15.18
C ASN A 197 -7.73 6.52 -15.10
N VAL A 198 -8.82 6.52 -14.33
CA VAL A 198 -9.69 5.35 -14.12
C VAL A 198 -11.05 5.55 -14.75
N GLY A 199 -11.48 6.79 -14.96
CA GLY A 199 -12.76 7.15 -15.56
C GLY A 199 -13.89 7.44 -14.57
N GLU A 200 -13.65 7.24 -13.27
CA GLU A 200 -14.64 7.46 -12.21
C GLU A 200 -13.98 8.00 -10.93
N GLU A 201 -14.78 8.58 -10.05
CA GLU A 201 -14.34 8.96 -8.70
C GLU A 201 -14.37 7.75 -7.77
N ARG A 202 -13.46 7.72 -6.79
CA ARG A 202 -13.45 6.68 -5.79
C ARG A 202 -14.26 7.05 -4.56
N PRO A 203 -14.95 6.08 -3.93
CA PRO A 203 -15.66 6.33 -2.68
C PRO A 203 -14.69 6.89 -1.61
N LEU A 204 -15.14 7.94 -0.94
CA LEU A 204 -14.46 8.43 0.25
C LEU A 204 -14.80 7.52 1.43
N ILE A 205 -13.81 7.19 2.25
CA ILE A 205 -14.02 6.31 3.44
C ILE A 205 -14.80 7.03 4.55
N THR A 206 -15.12 8.31 4.39
CA THR A 206 -15.81 9.14 5.39
C THR A 206 -17.15 8.59 5.89
N ASP A 207 -17.78 7.72 5.10
CA ASP A 207 -19.14 7.24 5.36
C ASP A 207 -19.25 5.72 5.53
N ALA A 208 -18.15 5.05 5.85
CA ALA A 208 -18.20 3.62 6.16
C ALA A 208 -19.05 3.37 7.40
N VAL A 209 -20.17 2.68 7.21
CA VAL A 209 -21.05 2.25 8.30
C VAL A 209 -20.94 0.74 8.44
N VAL A 210 -20.44 0.28 9.57
CA VAL A 210 -20.40 -1.15 9.90
C VAL A 210 -21.34 -1.40 11.08
N HIS A 211 -22.28 -2.31 10.92
CA HIS A 211 -23.30 -2.67 11.92
C HIS A 211 -24.06 -1.46 12.48
N GLY A 212 -24.42 -0.49 11.62
CA GLY A 212 -25.17 0.70 12.01
C GLY A 212 -24.36 1.75 12.80
N LYS A 213 -23.08 1.55 12.97
CA LYS A 213 -22.18 2.53 13.60
C LYS A 213 -21.32 3.19 12.53
N ARG A 214 -21.33 4.53 12.52
CA ARG A 214 -20.41 5.30 11.68
C ARG A 214 -18.99 5.07 12.19
N LEU A 215 -18.15 4.45 11.37
CA LEU A 215 -16.73 4.36 11.66
C LEU A 215 -16.10 5.71 11.36
N LYS A 216 -15.37 6.27 12.33
CA LYS A 216 -14.40 7.34 12.00
C LYS A 216 -13.45 6.78 10.97
N PRO A 217 -13.04 7.56 9.93
CA PRO A 217 -12.03 7.11 8.99
C PRO A 217 -10.83 6.62 9.81
N PHE A 218 -10.50 5.35 9.61
CA PHE A 218 -9.39 4.74 10.34
C PHE A 218 -8.10 5.33 9.77
N THR A 219 -7.56 6.31 10.46
CA THR A 219 -6.19 6.78 10.27
C THR A 219 -5.27 5.78 10.94
N GLY A 220 -5.32 4.52 10.48
CA GLY A 220 -4.52 3.45 11.03
C GLY A 220 -3.06 3.69 10.80
N PHE A 221 -2.32 3.80 11.87
CA PHE A 221 -0.87 3.77 11.88
C PHE A 221 -0.44 2.30 11.76
N TYR A 222 0.21 1.97 10.64
CA TYR A 222 1.04 0.79 10.53
C TYR A 222 2.47 1.21 10.22
#